data_b605382f8cb22943963e7ae6b51c893c
#
_entry.id   b605382f8cb22943963e7ae6b51c893c
#
_cell.length_a   1.000
_cell.length_b   1.000
_cell.length_c   1.000
_cell.angle_alpha   90.00
_cell.angle_beta   90.00
_cell.angle_gamma   90.00
#
_symmetry.space_group_name_H-M   'P 1'
#
loop_
_entity.id
_entity.type
_entity.pdbx_description
1 polymer ?
#
loop_
_entity_poly.entity_id
_entity_poly.type
_entity_poly.pdbx_seq_one_letter_code
_entity_poly.pdbx_strand_id
1 'polypeptide(L)'
;EIITLTSSEFTYRTYPVEGDKTTWAAQYEQAKREAPVFADSAVGMDMVCSVWGHNGTRKPAPIHAKGAAPILVVGTTGDPATPYAWSQTLADQLESGRLLTWEGNGHTAYGRSGACIHKAVDTYLISGTMPEEGLTCKNGQ
;
A
#
# COMPACT_ATOMS: atom_id res chain seq x y z
N GLU A 1 12.09 -5.20 -10.07
CA GLU A 1 11.71 -3.88 -9.55
C GLU A 1 10.65 -4.10 -8.47
N ILE A 2 11.03 -3.90 -7.20
CA ILE A 2 10.06 -3.94 -6.11
C ILE A 2 9.25 -2.66 -6.22
N ILE A 3 8.08 -2.76 -6.77
CA ILE A 3 7.13 -1.66 -6.73
C ILE A 3 6.34 -1.82 -5.42
N THR A 4 6.85 -1.22 -4.35
CA THR A 4 6.01 -0.93 -3.18
C THR A 4 5.11 0.24 -3.56
N LEU A 5 4.11 -0.03 -4.36
CA LEU A 5 3.07 0.95 -4.64
C LEU A 5 2.14 0.98 -3.44
N THR A 6 2.36 1.93 -2.55
CA THR A 6 1.26 2.33 -1.67
C THR A 6 0.17 2.89 -2.58
N SER A 7 -1.04 2.42 -2.45
CA SER A 7 -2.16 2.87 -3.30
C SER A 7 -2.35 4.39 -3.23
N SER A 8 -1.99 5.02 -2.11
CA SER A 8 -2.02 6.46 -1.92
C SER A 8 -1.00 7.18 -2.80
N GLU A 9 0.28 6.78 -2.82
CA GLU A 9 1.29 7.45 -3.65
C GLU A 9 1.00 7.34 -5.14
N PHE A 10 0.46 6.20 -5.58
CA PHE A 10 0.04 6.02 -6.95
C PHE A 10 -1.17 6.90 -7.30
N THR A 11 -2.10 7.05 -6.37
CA THR A 11 -3.27 7.92 -6.53
C THR A 11 -2.87 9.40 -6.66
N TYR A 12 -1.98 9.89 -5.80
CA TYR A 12 -1.57 11.30 -5.79
C TYR A 12 -0.81 11.75 -7.03
N ARG A 13 -0.10 10.85 -7.71
CA ARG A 13 0.75 11.22 -8.85
C ARG A 13 0.09 11.03 -10.21
N THR A 14 -0.95 10.24 -10.32
CA THR A 14 -1.49 9.81 -11.60
C THR A 14 -2.97 10.05 -11.81
N TYR A 15 -3.72 10.32 -10.75
CA TYR A 15 -5.17 10.53 -10.84
C TYR A 15 -5.56 11.97 -10.52
N PRO A 16 -6.65 12.49 -11.14
CA PRO A 16 -7.16 13.77 -10.74
C PRO A 16 -7.60 13.75 -9.29
N VAL A 17 -7.21 14.76 -8.54
CA VAL A 17 -7.67 14.95 -7.16
C VAL A 17 -9.05 15.60 -7.23
N GLU A 18 -10.06 14.84 -6.80
CA GLU A 18 -11.41 15.36 -6.65
C GLU A 18 -11.57 15.94 -5.24
N GLY A 19 -11.86 17.20 -5.17
CA GLY A 19 -12.18 17.87 -3.92
C GLY A 19 -11.86 19.35 -3.95
N ASP A 20 -12.71 20.11 -3.29
CA ASP A 20 -12.55 21.51 -2.99
C ASP A 20 -12.62 21.73 -1.46
N LYS A 21 -12.54 22.97 -1.02
CA LYS A 21 -12.63 23.33 0.39
C LYS A 21 -13.91 22.81 1.07
N THR A 22 -15.02 22.72 0.34
CA THR A 22 -16.29 22.24 0.88
C THR A 22 -16.25 20.74 1.12
N THR A 23 -15.68 19.99 0.18
CA THR A 23 -15.49 18.54 0.29
C THR A 23 -14.58 18.21 1.47
N TRP A 24 -13.47 18.91 1.64
CA TRP A 24 -12.55 18.70 2.75
C TRP A 24 -13.17 19.06 4.10
N ALA A 25 -13.96 20.13 4.18
CA ALA A 25 -14.69 20.46 5.39
C ALA A 25 -15.66 19.34 5.80
N ALA A 26 -16.39 18.76 4.83
CA ALA A 26 -17.27 17.63 5.08
C ALA A 26 -16.52 16.38 5.54
N GLN A 27 -15.38 16.07 4.90
CA GLN A 27 -14.51 14.97 5.30
C GLN A 27 -13.94 15.16 6.71
N TYR A 28 -13.56 16.39 7.06
CA TYR A 28 -13.07 16.72 8.40
C TYR A 28 -14.14 16.53 9.46
N GLU A 29 -15.35 17.00 9.23
CA GLU A 29 -16.46 16.78 10.14
C GLU A 29 -16.84 15.30 10.29
N GLN A 30 -16.68 14.52 9.23
CA GLN A 30 -16.82 13.06 9.30
C GLN A 30 -15.69 12.43 10.13
N ALA A 31 -14.43 12.78 9.86
CA ALA A 31 -13.28 12.28 10.60
C ALA A 31 -13.37 12.61 12.10
N LYS A 32 -13.85 13.79 12.46
CA LYS A 32 -14.09 14.18 13.86
C LYS A 32 -15.11 13.29 14.57
N ARG A 33 -16.11 12.79 13.86
CA ARG A 33 -17.11 11.86 14.43
C ARG A 33 -16.56 10.44 14.58
N GLU A 34 -15.77 9.98 13.60
CA GLU A 34 -15.29 8.59 13.52
C GLU A 34 -14.00 8.38 14.31
N ALA A 35 -13.08 9.35 14.26
CA ALA A 35 -11.76 9.26 14.88
C ALA A 35 -11.29 10.64 15.42
N PRO A 36 -11.91 11.18 16.49
CA PRO A 36 -11.72 12.54 16.92
C PRO A 36 -10.26 12.91 17.26
N VAL A 37 -9.47 11.94 17.72
CA VAL A 37 -8.04 12.15 18.06
C VAL A 37 -7.17 12.32 16.80
N PHE A 38 -7.57 11.72 15.68
CA PHE A 38 -6.78 11.69 14.44
C PHE A 38 -7.34 12.60 13.34
N ALA A 39 -8.48 13.25 13.56
CA ALA A 39 -9.17 14.03 12.54
C ALA A 39 -8.27 15.08 11.89
N ASP A 40 -7.46 15.78 12.69
CA ASP A 40 -6.58 16.85 12.21
C ASP A 40 -5.46 16.35 11.27
N SER A 41 -5.09 15.07 11.38
CA SER A 41 -4.06 14.44 10.53
C SER A 41 -4.63 13.59 9.38
N ALA A 42 -5.93 13.28 9.43
CA ALA A 42 -6.57 12.38 8.47
C ALA A 42 -7.06 13.10 7.20
N VAL A 43 -7.21 14.42 7.26
CA VAL A 43 -7.81 15.23 6.18
C VAL A 43 -6.85 16.31 5.72
N GLY A 44 -6.83 16.59 4.42
CA GLY A 44 -6.08 17.71 3.86
C GLY A 44 -4.76 17.34 3.19
N MET A 45 -4.33 16.07 3.20
CA MET A 45 -3.17 15.65 2.42
C MET A 45 -3.37 15.89 0.92
N ASP A 46 -4.61 15.81 0.44
CA ASP A 46 -5.00 16.04 -0.95
C ASP A 46 -4.96 17.54 -1.34
N MET A 47 -4.96 18.44 -0.35
CA MET A 47 -4.90 19.89 -0.60
C MET A 47 -3.65 20.29 -1.37
N VAL A 48 -2.52 19.67 -1.10
CA VAL A 48 -1.28 19.93 -1.82
C VAL A 48 -1.44 19.61 -3.30
N CYS A 49 -2.08 18.49 -3.61
CA CYS A 49 -2.31 18.06 -5.00
C CYS A 49 -3.28 18.99 -5.74
N SER A 50 -4.29 19.54 -5.05
CA SER A 50 -5.27 20.43 -5.65
C SER A 50 -4.68 21.79 -6.09
N VAL A 51 -3.60 22.26 -5.41
CA VAL A 51 -2.92 23.52 -5.74
C VAL A 51 -1.67 23.30 -6.61
N TRP A 52 -1.29 22.05 -6.88
CA TRP A 52 -0.10 21.71 -7.67
C TRP A 52 -0.20 22.15 -9.15
N GLY A 53 -1.41 22.44 -9.63
CA GLY A 53 -1.64 22.94 -11.00
C GLY A 53 -1.54 21.89 -12.11
N HIS A 54 -1.25 20.63 -11.78
CA HIS A 54 -1.19 19.53 -12.73
C HIS A 54 -2.04 18.36 -12.25
N ASN A 55 -3.13 18.10 -12.94
CA ASN A 55 -4.00 16.96 -12.66
C ASN A 55 -3.57 15.74 -13.49
N GLY A 56 -3.58 14.58 -12.87
CA GLY A 56 -3.42 13.33 -13.59
C GLY A 56 -4.58 13.09 -14.56
N THR A 57 -4.27 12.52 -15.70
CA THR A 57 -5.29 12.18 -16.73
C THR A 57 -5.69 10.70 -16.69
N ARG A 58 -5.01 9.90 -15.90
CA ARG A 58 -5.31 8.48 -15.72
C ARG A 58 -6.58 8.27 -14.92
N LYS A 59 -7.36 7.28 -15.30
CA LYS A 59 -8.48 6.79 -14.49
C LYS A 59 -8.00 5.58 -13.66
N PRO A 60 -8.46 5.43 -12.40
CA PRO A 60 -8.21 4.23 -11.62
C PRO A 60 -8.67 2.98 -12.38
N ALA A 61 -7.81 1.98 -12.43
CA ALA A 61 -8.11 0.70 -13.06
C ALA A 61 -7.33 -0.41 -12.37
N PRO A 62 -7.84 -1.65 -12.35
CA PRO A 62 -7.10 -2.80 -11.85
C PRO A 62 -5.74 -2.94 -12.56
N ILE A 63 -4.72 -3.34 -11.80
CA ILE A 63 -3.36 -3.57 -12.32
C ILE A 63 -3.14 -5.07 -12.44
N HIS A 64 -3.16 -5.59 -13.65
CA HIS A 64 -2.96 -7.02 -13.90
C HIS A 64 -1.50 -7.40 -14.17
N ALA A 65 -0.67 -6.45 -14.60
CA ALA A 65 0.74 -6.63 -14.96
C ALA A 65 0.97 -7.87 -15.83
N LYS A 66 0.10 -8.07 -16.84
CA LYS A 66 0.11 -9.25 -17.71
C LYS A 66 1.47 -9.44 -18.39
N GLY A 67 2.00 -10.67 -18.30
CA GLY A 67 3.30 -11.02 -18.87
C GLY A 67 4.51 -10.52 -18.05
N ALA A 68 4.31 -9.92 -16.90
CA ALA A 68 5.40 -9.61 -15.98
C ALA A 68 5.94 -10.89 -15.31
N ALA A 69 7.23 -10.87 -14.96
CA ALA A 69 7.78 -11.88 -14.06
C ALA A 69 7.00 -11.90 -12.73
N PRO A 70 7.05 -13.00 -11.97
CA PRO A 70 6.36 -13.08 -10.68
C PRO A 70 6.68 -11.88 -9.77
N ILE A 71 5.64 -11.28 -9.18
CA ILE A 71 5.74 -10.08 -8.35
C ILE A 71 5.45 -10.45 -6.90
N LEU A 72 6.43 -10.23 -6.02
CA LEU A 72 6.27 -10.44 -4.59
C LEU A 72 5.66 -9.19 -3.94
N VAL A 73 4.50 -9.35 -3.33
CA VAL A 73 3.82 -8.33 -2.52
C VAL A 73 4.03 -8.67 -1.06
N VAL A 74 4.58 -7.75 -0.28
CA VAL A 74 4.81 -7.95 1.15
C VAL A 74 3.85 -7.09 1.95
N GLY A 75 3.03 -7.73 2.78
CA GLY A 75 2.02 -7.06 3.60
C GLY A 75 2.23 -7.28 5.09
N THR A 76 2.04 -6.23 5.89
CA THR A 76 2.08 -6.26 7.35
C THR A 76 0.68 -6.16 7.93
N THR A 77 0.27 -7.09 8.80
CA THR A 77 -1.10 -7.15 9.32
C THR A 77 -1.49 -5.95 10.16
N GLY A 78 -0.57 -5.36 10.90
CA GLY A 78 -0.76 -4.18 11.73
C GLY A 78 -0.06 -2.93 11.17
N ASP A 79 -0.11 -2.72 9.85
CA ASP A 79 0.43 -1.52 9.21
C ASP A 79 -0.56 -0.34 9.36
N PRO A 80 -0.17 0.75 10.05
CA PRO A 80 -1.05 1.89 10.26
C PRO A 80 -1.12 2.85 9.05
N ALA A 81 -0.18 2.75 8.11
CA ALA A 81 -0.09 3.66 6.97
C ALA A 81 -0.63 3.04 5.68
N THR A 82 -0.38 1.74 5.49
CA THR A 82 -0.82 0.98 4.32
C THR A 82 -1.57 -0.27 4.77
N PRO A 83 -2.91 -0.18 4.93
CA PRO A 83 -3.72 -1.28 5.43
C PRO A 83 -3.44 -2.61 4.72
N TYR A 84 -3.29 -3.68 5.47
CA TYR A 84 -2.97 -5.02 4.97
C TYR A 84 -3.91 -5.49 3.84
N ALA A 85 -5.19 -5.12 3.90
CA ALA A 85 -6.15 -5.41 2.86
C ALA A 85 -5.75 -4.88 1.47
N TRP A 86 -4.97 -3.80 1.40
CA TRP A 86 -4.46 -3.30 0.13
C TRP A 86 -3.39 -4.21 -0.48
N SER A 87 -2.53 -4.78 0.35
CA SER A 87 -1.53 -5.77 -0.10
C SER A 87 -2.22 -7.04 -0.62
N GLN A 88 -3.27 -7.50 0.04
CA GLN A 88 -4.09 -8.61 -0.44
C GLN A 88 -4.73 -8.29 -1.79
N THR A 89 -5.43 -7.15 -1.88
CA THR A 89 -6.07 -6.73 -3.13
C THR A 89 -5.06 -6.57 -4.28
N LEU A 90 -3.88 -6.03 -4.00
CA LEU A 90 -2.84 -5.89 -5.03
C LEU A 90 -2.33 -7.25 -5.50
N ALA A 91 -2.03 -8.17 -4.59
CA ALA A 91 -1.58 -9.51 -4.95
C ALA A 91 -2.62 -10.25 -5.79
N ASP A 92 -3.90 -10.12 -5.43
CA ASP A 92 -5.02 -10.75 -6.15
C ASP A 92 -5.26 -10.14 -7.54
N GLN A 93 -4.98 -8.85 -7.74
CA GLN A 93 -5.11 -8.20 -9.05
C GLN A 93 -4.02 -8.58 -10.03
N LEU A 94 -2.82 -8.85 -9.54
CA LEU A 94 -1.66 -9.17 -10.35
C LEU A 94 -1.76 -10.61 -10.91
N GLU A 95 -1.58 -10.79 -12.22
CA GLU A 95 -1.62 -12.11 -12.87
C GLU A 95 -0.60 -13.10 -12.28
N SER A 96 0.54 -12.60 -11.83
CA SER A 96 1.62 -13.38 -11.21
C SER A 96 1.99 -12.86 -9.81
N GLY A 97 1.04 -12.26 -9.10
CA GLY A 97 1.23 -11.76 -7.75
C GLY A 97 1.36 -12.88 -6.72
N ARG A 98 2.24 -12.70 -5.73
CA ARG A 98 2.37 -13.57 -4.57
C ARG A 98 2.42 -12.74 -3.30
N LEU A 99 1.50 -12.99 -2.38
CA LEU A 99 1.48 -12.33 -1.08
C LEU A 99 2.40 -13.05 -0.09
N LEU A 100 3.29 -12.26 0.53
CA LEU A 100 4.06 -12.64 1.71
C LEU A 100 3.55 -11.83 2.88
N THR A 101 3.08 -12.50 3.92
CA THR A 101 2.48 -11.85 5.08
C THR A 101 3.46 -11.79 6.26
N TRP A 102 3.58 -10.62 6.87
CA TRP A 102 4.15 -10.49 8.20
C TRP A 102 3.05 -10.22 9.23
N GLU A 103 2.88 -11.15 10.18
CA GLU A 103 2.04 -10.92 11.37
C GLU A 103 2.82 -10.07 12.37
N GLY A 104 2.71 -8.76 12.21
CA GLY A 104 3.45 -7.78 13.02
C GLY A 104 2.80 -6.41 12.99
N ASN A 105 3.40 -5.48 13.73
CA ASN A 105 2.94 -4.10 13.80
C ASN A 105 4.01 -3.15 13.28
N GLY A 106 3.59 -2.17 12.50
CA GLY A 106 4.45 -1.13 11.96
C GLY A 106 4.39 -1.03 10.44
N HIS A 107 4.84 0.10 9.95
CA HIS A 107 4.84 0.37 8.51
C HIS A 107 6.02 -0.32 7.84
N THR A 108 5.73 -1.14 6.82
CA THR A 108 6.65 -2.01 6.07
C THR A 108 7.23 -3.18 6.90
N ALA A 109 7.55 -4.29 6.22
CA ALA A 109 8.07 -5.50 6.87
C ALA A 109 9.59 -5.67 6.68
N TYR A 110 10.10 -5.47 5.46
CA TYR A 110 11.52 -5.66 5.17
C TYR A 110 12.38 -4.63 5.91
N GLY A 111 13.41 -5.12 6.60
CA GLY A 111 14.27 -4.29 7.45
C GLY A 111 13.74 -4.05 8.87
N ARG A 112 12.52 -4.50 9.20
CA ARG A 112 11.88 -4.31 10.51
C ARG A 112 11.36 -5.59 11.16
N SER A 113 11.15 -6.62 10.34
CA SER A 113 10.70 -7.94 10.76
C SER A 113 11.87 -8.90 11.08
N GLY A 114 11.56 -10.16 11.35
CA GLY A 114 12.54 -11.20 11.60
C GLY A 114 13.16 -11.82 10.36
N ALA A 115 13.98 -12.84 10.56
CA ALA A 115 14.73 -13.53 9.52
C ALA A 115 13.83 -14.17 8.44
N CYS A 116 12.64 -14.59 8.80
CA CYS A 116 11.67 -15.20 7.87
C CYS A 116 11.37 -14.30 6.68
N ILE A 117 10.99 -13.04 6.92
CA ILE A 117 10.71 -12.05 5.86
C ILE A 117 11.99 -11.74 5.07
N HIS A 118 13.10 -11.47 5.77
CA HIS A 118 14.36 -11.13 5.11
C HIS A 118 14.80 -12.25 4.18
N LYS A 119 14.80 -13.50 4.63
CA LYS A 119 15.19 -14.65 3.79
C LYS A 119 14.30 -14.79 2.57
N ALA A 120 12.99 -14.66 2.72
CA ALA A 120 12.05 -14.78 1.61
C ALA A 120 12.28 -13.68 0.56
N VAL A 121 12.41 -12.42 1.01
CA VAL A 121 12.64 -11.27 0.14
C VAL A 121 14.02 -11.34 -0.53
N ASP A 122 15.08 -11.62 0.22
CA ASP A 122 16.44 -11.73 -0.32
C ASP A 122 16.54 -12.86 -1.35
N THR A 123 15.92 -14.02 -1.08
CA THR A 123 15.88 -15.13 -2.02
C THR A 123 15.17 -14.73 -3.32
N TYR A 124 14.05 -14.05 -3.21
CA TYR A 124 13.34 -13.52 -4.38
C TYR A 124 14.20 -12.51 -5.16
N LEU A 125 14.84 -11.56 -4.49
CA LEU A 125 15.66 -10.53 -5.12
C LEU A 125 16.92 -11.08 -5.82
N ILE A 126 17.56 -12.08 -5.21
CA ILE A 126 18.83 -12.63 -5.70
C ILE A 126 18.60 -13.66 -6.80
N SER A 127 17.60 -14.51 -6.64
CA SER A 127 17.40 -15.67 -7.52
C SER A 127 16.06 -15.69 -8.28
N GLY A 128 15.16 -14.73 -8.03
CA GLY A 128 13.81 -14.75 -8.58
C GLY A 128 12.91 -15.85 -7.99
N THR A 129 13.37 -16.55 -6.95
CA THR A 129 12.61 -17.65 -6.34
C THR A 129 11.52 -17.10 -5.45
N MET A 130 10.27 -17.41 -5.79
CA MET A 130 9.11 -17.01 -4.98
C MET A 130 9.01 -17.84 -3.72
N PRO A 131 8.59 -17.24 -2.59
CA PRO A 131 8.24 -18.00 -1.40
C PRO A 131 7.02 -18.90 -1.67
N GLU A 132 6.81 -19.88 -0.78
CA GLU A 132 5.61 -20.71 -0.81
C GLU A 132 4.34 -19.86 -0.75
N GLU A 133 3.29 -20.35 -1.40
CA GLU A 133 2.01 -19.66 -1.40
C GLU A 133 1.42 -19.60 0.01
N GLY A 134 0.94 -18.41 0.40
CA GLY A 134 0.38 -18.19 1.74
C GLY A 134 1.43 -18.13 2.86
N LEU A 135 2.73 -18.04 2.54
CA LEU A 135 3.76 -17.92 3.58
C LEU A 135 3.46 -16.72 4.48
N THR A 136 3.36 -17.03 5.77
CA THR A 136 3.13 -16.07 6.84
C THR A 136 4.25 -16.16 7.86
N CYS A 137 4.94 -15.04 8.06
CA CYS A 137 6.02 -14.90 9.04
C CYS A 137 5.50 -14.20 10.30
N LYS A 138 5.96 -14.65 11.48
CA LYS A 138 5.59 -14.04 12.78
C LYS A 138 6.78 -13.36 13.42
N ASN A 139 6.50 -12.49 14.38
CA ASN A 139 7.57 -11.87 15.18
C ASN A 139 8.43 -12.94 15.86
N GLY A 140 9.74 -12.81 15.75
CA GLY A 140 10.72 -13.73 16.35
C GLY A 140 11.10 -14.94 15.48
N GLN A 141 10.62 -15.01 14.25
CA GLN A 141 11.01 -16.02 13.24
C GLN A 141 12.01 -15.47 12.21
#